data_5686b08973b9f102974e539d1df14ef1
#
_entry.id   5686b08973b9f102974e539d1df14ef1
#
_cell.length_a   1.000
_cell.length_b   1.000
_cell.length_c   1.000
_cell.angle_alpha   90.00
_cell.angle_beta   90.00
_cell.angle_gamma   90.00
#
_symmetry.space_group_name_H-M   'P 1'
#
loop_
_entity.id
_entity.type
_entity.pdbx_description
1 polymer ?
#
loop_
_entity_poly.entity_id
_entity_poly.type
_entity_poly.pdbx_seq_one_letter_code
_entity_poly.pdbx_strand_id
1 'polypeptide(L)'
;DEIVHLLGLEDKLKNMPNNLSGGQQQRVAIARALALEPDILCFDEPTSALDPELTGEVLRVLRDLADQKTTMIIVTHEMSFARDVADRILFMDGGVVVEEGPAHQVIEHPHEERTKQFLSHYGT
;
A
#
# COMPACT_ATOMS: atom_id res chain seq x y z
N ASP A 1 -17.52 -6.53 14.52
CA ASP A 1 -16.55 -7.11 13.60
C ASP A 1 -15.14 -6.69 13.99
N GLU A 2 -14.27 -7.66 14.25
CA GLU A 2 -12.89 -7.41 14.67
C GLU A 2 -12.10 -6.62 13.64
N ILE A 3 -12.30 -6.90 12.36
CA ILE A 3 -11.57 -6.23 11.29
C ILE A 3 -11.92 -4.75 11.26
N VAL A 4 -13.20 -4.43 11.30
CA VAL A 4 -13.67 -3.05 11.30
C VAL A 4 -13.19 -2.33 12.56
N HIS A 5 -13.27 -3.01 13.70
CA HIS A 5 -12.84 -2.45 14.97
C HIS A 5 -11.33 -2.18 14.97
N LEU A 6 -10.54 -3.10 14.43
CA LEU A 6 -9.09 -2.95 14.32
C LEU A 6 -8.73 -1.69 13.54
N LEU A 7 -9.49 -1.36 12.50
CA LEU A 7 -9.26 -0.18 11.70
C LEU A 7 -9.85 1.10 12.31
N GLY A 8 -10.58 0.97 13.41
CA GLY A 8 -11.18 2.12 14.08
C GLY A 8 -12.28 2.80 13.30
N LEU A 9 -12.97 2.06 12.44
CA LEU A 9 -14.00 2.59 11.56
C LEU A 9 -15.38 1.99 11.81
N GLU A 10 -15.54 1.24 12.88
CA GLU A 10 -16.78 0.51 13.15
C GLU A 10 -18.01 1.41 13.09
N ASP A 11 -17.96 2.55 13.76
CA ASP A 11 -19.07 3.50 13.75
C ASP A 11 -19.21 4.21 12.41
N LYS A 12 -18.12 4.40 11.71
CA LYS A 12 -18.10 5.11 10.42
C LYS A 12 -18.76 4.31 9.31
N LEU A 13 -18.76 3.00 9.40
CA LEU A 13 -19.38 2.14 8.39
C LEU A 13 -20.88 2.31 8.33
N LYS A 14 -21.49 2.84 9.38
CA LYS A 14 -22.93 3.08 9.45
C LYS A 14 -23.32 4.43 8.85
N ASN A 15 -22.35 5.29 8.54
CA ASN A 15 -22.57 6.61 7.97
C ASN A 15 -22.40 6.59 6.46
N MET A 16 -22.89 7.62 5.81
CA MET A 16 -22.74 7.76 4.35
C MET A 16 -21.28 8.03 4.01
N PRO A 17 -20.71 7.30 3.03
CA PRO A 17 -19.30 7.48 2.66
C PRO A 17 -18.93 8.90 2.26
N ASN A 18 -19.84 9.68 1.69
CA ASN A 18 -19.53 11.03 1.24
C ASN A 18 -19.26 12.00 2.39
N ASN A 19 -19.48 11.59 3.63
CA ASN A 19 -19.15 12.39 4.80
C ASN A 19 -17.77 12.08 5.35
N LEU A 20 -17.04 11.17 4.71
CA LEU A 20 -15.73 10.72 5.16
C LEU A 20 -14.61 11.43 4.41
N SER A 21 -13.47 11.63 5.07
CA SER A 21 -12.28 12.12 4.41
C SER A 21 -11.73 11.07 3.45
N GLY A 22 -10.78 11.47 2.57
CA GLY A 22 -10.14 10.53 1.67
C GLY A 22 -9.48 9.37 2.39
N GLY A 23 -8.78 9.65 3.50
CA GLY A 23 -8.15 8.59 4.29
C GLY A 23 -9.15 7.66 4.93
N GLN A 24 -10.25 8.20 5.43
CA GLN A 24 -11.32 7.39 6.02
C GLN A 24 -12.00 6.53 4.97
N GLN A 25 -12.23 7.07 3.78
CA GLN A 25 -12.80 6.30 2.68
C GLN A 25 -11.89 5.13 2.29
N GLN A 26 -10.58 5.36 2.29
CA GLN A 26 -9.62 4.31 1.98
C GLN A 26 -9.63 3.23 3.06
N ARG A 27 -9.70 3.62 4.33
CA ARG A 27 -9.78 2.66 5.43
C ARG A 27 -11.07 1.84 5.37
N VAL A 28 -12.18 2.45 4.99
CA VAL A 28 -13.44 1.73 4.80
C VAL A 28 -13.28 0.70 3.68
N ALA A 29 -12.63 1.08 2.58
CA ALA A 29 -12.38 0.15 1.47
C ALA A 29 -11.52 -1.03 1.93
N ILE A 30 -10.49 -0.78 2.73
CA ILE A 30 -9.65 -1.84 3.28
C ILE A 30 -10.48 -2.75 4.19
N ALA A 31 -11.31 -2.19 5.06
CA ALA A 31 -12.16 -2.96 5.95
C ALA A 31 -13.12 -3.87 5.18
N ARG A 32 -13.70 -3.35 4.10
CA ARG A 32 -14.60 -4.14 3.26
C ARG A 32 -13.87 -5.31 2.59
N ALA A 33 -12.67 -5.05 2.10
CA ALA A 33 -11.86 -6.09 1.48
C ALA A 33 -11.53 -7.18 2.50
N LEU A 34 -11.13 -6.80 3.72
CA LEU A 34 -10.79 -7.75 4.77
C LEU A 34 -12.01 -8.56 5.23
N ALA A 35 -13.19 -7.93 5.23
CA ALA A 35 -14.41 -8.60 5.67
C ALA A 35 -14.79 -9.78 4.77
N LEU A 36 -14.29 -9.82 3.54
CA LEU A 36 -14.52 -10.93 2.61
C LEU A 36 -13.54 -12.08 2.84
N GLU A 37 -12.61 -11.91 3.76
CA GLU A 37 -11.57 -12.91 4.09
C GLU A 37 -10.85 -13.46 2.85
N PRO A 38 -10.31 -12.59 1.99
CA PRO A 38 -9.65 -13.05 0.77
C PRO A 38 -8.29 -13.68 1.06
N ASP A 39 -7.85 -14.55 0.18
CA ASP A 39 -6.50 -15.12 0.28
C ASP A 39 -5.43 -14.09 -0.07
N ILE A 40 -5.75 -13.18 -1.00
CA ILE A 40 -4.82 -12.14 -1.47
C ILE A 40 -5.56 -10.81 -1.52
N LEU A 41 -4.94 -9.78 -0.94
CA LEU A 41 -5.45 -8.41 -1.03
C LEU A 41 -4.67 -7.64 -2.09
N CYS A 42 -5.39 -6.86 -2.90
CA CYS A 42 -4.76 -6.03 -3.93
C CYS A 42 -5.11 -4.57 -3.68
N PHE A 43 -4.10 -3.71 -3.64
CA PHE A 43 -4.26 -2.26 -3.48
C PHE A 43 -3.57 -1.53 -4.62
N ASP A 44 -4.27 -0.63 -5.27
CA ASP A 44 -3.73 0.16 -6.37
C ASP A 44 -3.58 1.61 -5.91
N GLU A 45 -2.34 2.01 -5.66
CA GLU A 45 -1.98 3.34 -5.18
C GLU A 45 -2.87 3.82 -4.04
N PRO A 46 -2.86 3.09 -2.90
CA PRO A 46 -3.81 3.37 -1.81
C PRO A 46 -3.64 4.74 -1.16
N THR A 47 -2.52 5.43 -1.41
CA THR A 47 -2.27 6.75 -0.86
C THR A 47 -2.37 7.85 -1.91
N SER A 48 -2.76 7.52 -3.13
CA SER A 48 -2.91 8.50 -4.20
C SER A 48 -3.95 9.56 -3.83
N ALA A 49 -3.62 10.82 -4.08
CA ALA A 49 -4.50 11.98 -3.84
C ALA A 49 -4.82 12.24 -2.37
N LEU A 50 -4.09 11.63 -1.42
CA LEU A 50 -4.23 11.93 -0.01
C LEU A 50 -3.17 12.95 0.42
N ASP A 51 -3.49 13.74 1.45
CA ASP A 51 -2.48 14.61 2.04
C ASP A 51 -1.47 13.79 2.87
N PRO A 52 -0.31 14.37 3.24
CA PRO A 52 0.74 13.60 3.93
C PRO A 52 0.30 12.95 5.24
N GLU A 53 -0.59 13.60 5.98
CA GLU A 53 -1.07 13.05 7.25
C GLU A 53 -1.93 11.80 7.02
N LEU A 54 -2.86 11.88 6.08
CA LEU A 54 -3.72 10.74 5.75
C LEU A 54 -2.93 9.62 5.08
N THR A 55 -1.95 9.97 4.27
CA THR A 55 -1.05 9.00 3.67
C THR A 55 -0.38 8.17 4.77
N GLY A 56 0.14 8.83 5.80
CA GLY A 56 0.78 8.14 6.93
C GLY A 56 -0.15 7.19 7.64
N GLU A 57 -1.41 7.58 7.83
CA GLU A 57 -2.39 6.70 8.48
C GLU A 57 -2.67 5.44 7.66
N VAL A 58 -2.87 5.60 6.35
CA VAL A 58 -3.13 4.47 5.47
C VAL A 58 -1.93 3.53 5.42
N LEU A 59 -0.73 4.06 5.29
CA LEU A 59 0.49 3.25 5.27
C LEU A 59 0.67 2.47 6.57
N ARG A 60 0.29 3.05 7.70
CA ARG A 60 0.37 2.37 8.99
C ARG A 60 -0.55 1.15 9.03
N VAL A 61 -1.78 1.31 8.52
CA VAL A 61 -2.72 0.19 8.44
C VAL A 61 -2.13 -0.92 7.57
N LEU A 62 -1.55 -0.58 6.43
CA LEU A 62 -0.96 -1.57 5.53
C LEU A 62 0.25 -2.27 6.17
N ARG A 63 1.06 -1.53 6.94
CA ARG A 63 2.17 -2.13 7.69
C ARG A 63 1.69 -3.14 8.70
N ASP A 64 0.63 -2.79 9.44
CA ASP A 64 0.07 -3.70 10.43
C ASP A 64 -0.43 -4.98 9.78
N LEU A 65 -1.05 -4.87 8.62
CA LEU A 65 -1.49 -6.05 7.87
C LEU A 65 -0.31 -6.90 7.42
N ALA A 66 0.76 -6.26 6.98
CA ALA A 66 1.97 -6.97 6.56
C ALA A 66 2.60 -7.70 7.74
N ASP A 67 2.62 -7.08 8.92
CA ASP A 67 3.14 -7.71 10.13
C ASP A 67 2.32 -8.93 10.54
N GLN A 68 1.06 -8.97 10.18
CA GLN A 68 0.18 -10.12 10.41
C GLN A 68 0.33 -11.17 9.31
N LYS A 69 1.31 -11.00 8.41
CA LYS A 69 1.60 -11.91 7.31
C LYS A 69 0.45 -12.07 6.32
N THR A 70 -0.33 -11.02 6.14
CA THR A 70 -1.36 -10.98 5.13
C THR A 70 -0.70 -10.91 3.75
N THR A 71 -1.14 -11.75 2.82
CA THR A 71 -0.62 -11.72 1.46
C THR A 71 -1.24 -10.55 0.71
N MET A 72 -0.39 -9.64 0.22
CA MET A 72 -0.85 -8.41 -0.44
C MET A 72 -0.02 -8.12 -1.68
N ILE A 73 -0.71 -7.53 -2.67
CA ILE A 73 -0.06 -6.94 -3.84
C ILE A 73 -0.39 -5.45 -3.78
N ILE A 74 0.64 -4.60 -3.74
CA ILE A 74 0.46 -3.16 -3.61
C ILE A 74 1.17 -2.46 -4.76
N VAL A 75 0.42 -1.66 -5.51
CA VAL A 75 0.99 -0.77 -6.54
C VAL A 75 1.18 0.58 -5.88
N THR A 76 2.41 1.09 -5.83
CA THR A 76 2.69 2.31 -5.10
C THR A 76 3.93 3.03 -5.64
N HIS A 77 3.98 4.35 -5.42
CA HIS A 77 5.16 5.17 -5.61
C HIS A 77 5.84 5.51 -4.28
N GLU A 78 5.33 5.00 -3.18
CA GLU A 78 5.89 5.25 -1.85
C GLU A 78 7.08 4.31 -1.62
N MET A 79 8.25 4.75 -2.02
CA MET A 79 9.43 3.89 -2.07
C MET A 79 9.95 3.49 -0.70
N SER A 80 9.92 4.40 0.28
CA SER A 80 10.35 4.06 1.64
C SER A 80 9.45 2.98 2.23
N PHE A 81 8.14 3.10 2.02
CA PHE A 81 7.18 2.11 2.47
C PHE A 81 7.45 0.76 1.78
N ALA A 82 7.62 0.78 0.47
CA ALA A 82 7.88 -0.45 -0.29
C ALA A 82 9.15 -1.15 0.21
N ARG A 83 10.23 -0.38 0.42
CA ARG A 83 11.49 -0.93 0.92
C ARG A 83 11.32 -1.61 2.28
N ASP A 84 10.58 -0.96 3.19
CA ASP A 84 10.49 -1.41 4.57
C ASP A 84 9.47 -2.52 4.78
N VAL A 85 8.44 -2.60 3.93
CA VAL A 85 7.31 -3.49 4.16
C VAL A 85 7.26 -4.65 3.18
N ALA A 86 7.63 -4.45 1.93
CA ALA A 86 7.53 -5.49 0.92
C ALA A 86 8.61 -6.55 1.08
N ASP A 87 8.24 -7.79 0.83
CA ASP A 87 9.21 -8.89 0.73
C ASP A 87 9.90 -8.85 -0.62
N ARG A 88 9.13 -8.62 -1.68
CA ARG A 88 9.64 -8.56 -3.04
C ARG A 88 9.05 -7.35 -3.75
N ILE A 89 9.82 -6.80 -4.67
CA ILE A 89 9.39 -5.66 -5.48
C ILE A 89 9.55 -6.01 -6.95
N LEU A 90 8.53 -5.63 -7.72
CA LEU A 90 8.57 -5.69 -9.17
C LEU A 90 8.50 -4.27 -9.70
N PHE A 91 9.55 -3.84 -10.38
CA PHE A 91 9.52 -2.54 -11.06
C PHE A 91 9.01 -2.75 -12.47
N MET A 92 7.92 -2.07 -12.81
CA MET A 92 7.28 -2.20 -14.12
C MET A 92 7.36 -0.87 -14.87
N ASP A 93 7.59 -0.96 -16.16
CA ASP A 93 7.60 0.21 -17.04
C ASP A 93 7.24 -0.24 -18.45
N GLY A 94 6.37 0.54 -19.11
CA GLY A 94 5.94 0.21 -20.47
C GLY A 94 5.21 -1.12 -20.57
N GLY A 95 4.52 -1.53 -19.52
CA GLY A 95 3.74 -2.77 -19.51
C GLY A 95 4.55 -4.03 -19.29
N VAL A 96 5.83 -3.91 -18.96
CA VAL A 96 6.70 -5.07 -18.73
C VAL A 96 7.40 -4.95 -17.38
N VAL A 97 7.76 -6.10 -16.81
CA VAL A 97 8.58 -6.13 -15.59
C VAL A 97 10.04 -5.87 -15.99
N VAL A 98 10.58 -4.76 -15.52
CA VAL A 98 11.95 -4.37 -15.81
C VAL A 98 12.92 -5.05 -14.84
N GLU A 99 12.56 -5.07 -13.57
CA GLU A 99 13.41 -5.65 -12.55
C GLU A 99 12.54 -6.24 -11.43
N GLU A 100 12.98 -7.35 -10.87
CA GLU A 100 12.28 -8.02 -9.79
C GLU A 100 13.30 -8.58 -8.80
N GLY A 101 13.00 -8.49 -7.51
CA GLY A 101 13.87 -9.08 -6.50
C GLY A 101 13.43 -8.72 -5.09
N PRO A 102 14.26 -9.09 -4.10
CA PRO A 102 14.02 -8.67 -2.73
C PRO A 102 13.97 -7.15 -2.63
N ALA A 103 13.11 -6.63 -1.73
CA ALA A 103 12.87 -5.19 -1.64
C ALA A 103 14.15 -4.37 -1.48
N HIS A 104 15.05 -4.79 -0.59
CA HIS A 104 16.29 -4.05 -0.37
C HIS A 104 17.16 -3.99 -1.62
N GLN A 105 17.25 -5.10 -2.36
CA GLN A 105 18.06 -5.13 -3.57
C GLN A 105 17.50 -4.20 -4.65
N VAL A 106 16.19 -4.25 -4.88
CA VAL A 106 15.58 -3.43 -5.94
C VAL A 106 15.66 -1.94 -5.61
N ILE A 107 15.44 -1.56 -4.36
CA ILE A 107 15.42 -0.15 -3.94
C ILE A 107 16.84 0.39 -3.70
N GLU A 108 17.69 -0.36 -3.02
CA GLU A 108 19.00 0.13 -2.60
C GLU A 108 20.12 -0.21 -3.57
N HIS A 109 19.98 -1.32 -4.29
CA HIS A 109 21.02 -1.80 -5.23
C HIS A 109 20.37 -2.26 -6.53
N PRO A 110 19.65 -1.38 -7.25
CA PRO A 110 19.00 -1.77 -8.50
C PRO A 110 20.05 -2.14 -9.56
N HIS A 111 19.72 -3.12 -10.38
CA HIS A 111 20.60 -3.59 -11.45
C HIS A 111 20.31 -2.90 -12.78
N GLU A 112 19.05 -2.56 -13.06
CA GLU A 112 18.63 -2.00 -14.34
C GLU A 112 18.72 -0.48 -14.33
N GLU A 113 19.19 0.10 -15.45
CA GLU A 113 19.29 1.55 -15.57
C GLU A 113 17.94 2.25 -15.42
N ARG A 114 16.89 1.65 -15.96
CA ARG A 114 15.54 2.22 -15.85
C ARG A 114 15.06 2.28 -14.41
N THR A 115 15.39 1.26 -13.62
CA THR A 115 15.09 1.26 -12.19
C THR A 115 15.84 2.38 -11.47
N LYS A 116 17.11 2.54 -11.80
CA LYS A 116 17.94 3.59 -11.20
C LYS A 116 17.38 4.98 -11.52
N GLN A 117 16.98 5.20 -12.76
CA GLN A 117 16.40 6.47 -13.19
C GLN A 117 15.09 6.76 -12.45
N PHE A 118 14.23 5.76 -12.33
CA PHE A 118 12.98 5.91 -11.60
C PHE A 118 13.25 6.29 -10.15
N LEU A 119 14.16 5.59 -9.49
CA LEU A 119 14.45 5.85 -8.09
C LEU A 119 15.11 7.19 -7.85
N SER A 120 15.81 7.73 -8.85
CA SER A 120 16.38 9.08 -8.73
C SER A 120 15.30 10.16 -8.63
N HIS A 121 14.10 9.89 -9.16
CA HIS A 121 12.99 10.82 -9.10
C HIS A 121 12.06 10.57 -7.91
N TYR A 122 11.83 9.32 -7.57
CA TYR A 122 10.84 8.92 -6.55
C TYR A 122 11.45 8.28 -5.33
N GLY A 123 12.73 7.96 -5.37
CA GLY A 123 13.42 7.34 -4.26
C GLY A 123 13.80 8.34 -3.18
N THR A 124 14.24 7.83 -2.08
CA THR A 124 14.69 8.62 -0.93
C THR A 124 16.17 8.91 -1.01
#